data_2a3556e9e9df894a4fc5a34435e88843
#
_entry.id   2a3556e9e9df894a4fc5a34435e88843
#
_cell.length_a   1.000
_cell.length_b   1.000
_cell.length_c   1.000
_cell.angle_alpha   90.00
_cell.angle_beta   90.00
_cell.angle_gamma   90.00
#
_symmetry.space_group_name_H-M   'P 1'
#
loop_
_entity.id
_entity.type
_entity.pdbx_description
1 polymer ?
#
loop_
_entity_poly.entity_id
_entity_poly.type
_entity_poly.pdbx_seq_one_letter_code
_entity_poly.pdbx_strand_id
1 'polypeptide(L)'
;MGVPVNSLASPRFCGVRTFQRLPHSADCSGNDFAVLGVPFDTATSYRPGCRFGPAAIRDASSILKSYHSVLDVDIFEHCQGVDAGDVDIIPGYLDESFERIEAAVAGVLAAGAVPVIMGGDHSITLPELRAVAKRHGPVALLHFDAHSDTGDDFFGKPYNHGTTFHWA
;
A
#
# COMPACT_ATOMS: atom_id res chain seq x y z
N MET A 1 -8.76 -15.70 10.92
CA MET A 1 -7.41 -15.46 11.44
C MET A 1 -6.53 -15.02 10.30
N GLY A 2 -5.95 -13.85 10.41
CA GLY A 2 -5.17 -13.18 9.37
C GLY A 2 -3.71 -13.68 9.28
N VAL A 3 -3.52 -14.97 9.03
CA VAL A 3 -2.20 -15.59 8.86
C VAL A 3 -2.08 -16.24 7.49
N PRO A 4 -0.85 -16.33 6.92
CA PRO A 4 -0.62 -16.93 5.62
C PRO A 4 -1.02 -18.41 5.55
N VAL A 5 -1.32 -18.85 4.33
CA VAL A 5 -1.55 -20.27 4.04
C VAL A 5 -0.29 -21.08 4.33
N ASN A 6 -0.44 -22.18 5.08
CA ASN A 6 0.67 -23.07 5.40
C ASN A 6 1.31 -23.68 4.14
N SER A 7 2.58 -23.36 3.90
CA SER A 7 3.32 -23.79 2.71
C SER A 7 3.65 -25.28 2.69
N LEU A 8 3.52 -25.98 3.82
CA LEU A 8 3.66 -27.44 3.87
C LEU A 8 2.36 -28.17 3.49
N ALA A 9 1.21 -27.47 3.62
CA ALA A 9 -0.09 -28.02 3.24
C ALA A 9 -0.50 -27.64 1.80
N SER A 10 -0.02 -26.51 1.28
CA SER A 10 -0.34 -26.01 -0.06
C SER A 10 0.90 -25.41 -0.71
N PRO A 11 1.30 -25.86 -1.92
CA PRO A 11 2.43 -25.30 -2.64
C PRO A 11 2.33 -23.79 -2.83
N ARG A 12 3.45 -23.08 -2.76
CA ARG A 12 3.49 -21.61 -2.80
C ARG A 12 3.03 -21.00 -4.14
N PHE A 13 3.04 -21.77 -5.21
CA PHE A 13 2.54 -21.36 -6.53
C PHE A 13 1.03 -21.59 -6.71
N CYS A 14 0.34 -22.17 -5.71
CA CYS A 14 -1.10 -22.43 -5.74
C CYS A 14 -1.89 -21.34 -4.98
N GLY A 15 -3.16 -21.18 -5.38
CA GLY A 15 -4.11 -20.30 -4.71
C GLY A 15 -4.15 -18.87 -5.25
N VAL A 16 -4.89 -18.01 -4.55
CA VAL A 16 -5.02 -16.58 -4.89
C VAL A 16 -3.69 -15.86 -4.61
N ARG A 17 -3.28 -15.00 -5.53
CA ARG A 17 -2.06 -14.19 -5.37
C ARG A 17 -2.34 -13.01 -4.44
N THR A 18 -2.01 -13.18 -3.18
CA THR A 18 -2.02 -12.15 -2.15
C THR A 18 -0.62 -11.95 -1.60
N PHE A 19 -0.37 -10.82 -0.94
CA PHE A 19 0.91 -10.55 -0.30
C PHE A 19 1.22 -11.65 0.75
N GLN A 20 2.36 -12.31 0.61
CA GLN A 20 2.78 -13.44 1.47
C GLN A 20 1.70 -14.54 1.64
N ARG A 21 0.75 -14.65 0.70
CA ARG A 21 -0.36 -15.60 0.77
C ARG A 21 -1.28 -15.37 1.99
N LEU A 22 -1.39 -14.12 2.45
CA LEU A 22 -2.38 -13.70 3.43
C LEU A 22 -3.81 -13.96 2.94
N PRO A 23 -4.77 -14.14 3.82
CA PRO A 23 -6.19 -14.15 3.42
C PRO A 23 -6.55 -12.89 2.64
N HIS A 24 -7.28 -13.04 1.54
CA HIS A 24 -7.88 -11.91 0.85
C HIS A 24 -9.21 -11.55 1.51
N SER A 25 -9.35 -10.30 1.95
CA SER A 25 -10.58 -9.79 2.55
C SER A 25 -10.68 -8.28 2.43
N ALA A 26 -11.83 -7.80 1.94
CA ALA A 26 -12.16 -6.38 1.98
C ALA A 26 -12.52 -5.90 3.43
N ASP A 27 -12.94 -6.82 4.30
CA ASP A 27 -13.12 -6.53 5.73
C ASP A 27 -11.77 -6.67 6.45
N CYS A 28 -11.25 -5.54 6.90
CA CYS A 28 -9.98 -5.45 7.63
C CYS A 28 -10.15 -5.56 9.16
N SER A 29 -11.39 -5.69 9.65
CA SER A 29 -11.69 -5.69 11.09
C SER A 29 -11.03 -6.86 11.82
N GLY A 30 -10.51 -6.58 13.01
CA GLY A 30 -9.86 -7.60 13.85
C GLY A 30 -8.49 -8.06 13.36
N ASN A 31 -7.90 -7.33 12.39
CA ASN A 31 -6.51 -7.53 11.98
C ASN A 31 -5.65 -6.34 12.42
N ASP A 32 -4.38 -6.60 12.69
CA ASP A 32 -3.42 -5.58 13.10
C ASP A 32 -3.00 -4.71 11.93
N PHE A 33 -2.94 -5.30 10.71
CA PHE A 33 -2.61 -4.57 9.48
C PHE A 33 -3.41 -5.09 8.28
N ALA A 34 -3.53 -4.24 7.26
CA ALA A 34 -4.08 -4.62 5.97
C ALA A 34 -3.18 -4.15 4.84
N VAL A 35 -2.82 -5.06 3.94
CA VAL A 35 -2.05 -4.77 2.73
C VAL A 35 -3.01 -4.30 1.66
N LEU A 36 -2.74 -3.11 1.10
CA LEU A 36 -3.58 -2.49 0.07
C LEU A 36 -2.70 -2.12 -1.13
N GLY A 37 -3.06 -2.55 -2.31
CA GLY A 37 -2.39 -2.15 -3.54
C GLY A 37 -2.97 -0.87 -4.12
N VAL A 38 -2.11 0.01 -4.65
CA VAL A 38 -2.51 1.23 -5.36
C VAL A 38 -1.84 1.23 -6.74
N PRO A 39 -2.47 0.61 -7.75
CA PRO A 39 -1.91 0.42 -9.08
C PRO A 39 -2.00 1.70 -9.93
N PHE A 40 -1.34 2.78 -9.49
CA PHE A 40 -1.41 4.12 -10.05
C PHE A 40 -0.04 4.58 -10.57
N ASP A 41 0.01 5.19 -11.76
CA ASP A 41 1.21 5.80 -12.33
C ASP A 41 0.91 6.96 -13.29
N THR A 42 -0.27 7.56 -13.14
CA THR A 42 -0.70 8.69 -14.01
C THR A 42 0.14 9.95 -13.78
N ALA A 43 0.73 10.11 -12.60
CA ALA A 43 1.57 11.25 -12.24
C ALA A 43 3.07 11.04 -12.54
N THR A 44 3.44 9.96 -13.21
CA THR A 44 4.83 9.65 -13.57
C THR A 44 5.32 10.55 -14.71
N SER A 45 6.47 11.21 -14.55
CA SER A 45 7.07 12.10 -15.54
C SER A 45 7.94 11.37 -16.58
N TYR A 46 8.38 10.13 -16.26
CA TYR A 46 9.26 9.33 -17.10
C TYR A 46 8.86 7.86 -17.07
N ARG A 47 9.11 6.95 -17.67
CA ARG A 47 8.87 5.49 -17.67
C ARG A 47 7.66 5.05 -16.81
N PRO A 48 6.43 5.09 -17.32
CA PRO A 48 5.26 4.54 -16.63
C PRO A 48 5.41 3.02 -16.47
N GLY A 49 4.62 2.42 -15.58
CA GLY A 49 4.62 0.98 -15.31
C GLY A 49 4.54 0.65 -13.82
N CYS A 50 4.65 1.65 -12.94
CA CYS A 50 4.51 1.47 -11.49
C CYS A 50 3.13 0.89 -11.12
N ARG A 51 2.11 1.08 -11.97
CA ARG A 51 0.77 0.46 -11.78
C ARG A 51 0.81 -1.06 -11.68
N PHE A 52 1.85 -1.71 -12.18
CA PHE A 52 2.03 -3.16 -12.08
C PHE A 52 2.79 -3.57 -10.80
N GLY A 53 3.24 -2.60 -9.98
CA GLY A 53 3.99 -2.82 -8.76
C GLY A 53 3.25 -3.72 -7.75
N PRO A 54 2.00 -3.44 -7.38
CA PRO A 54 1.27 -4.26 -6.41
C PRO A 54 1.17 -5.73 -6.84
N ALA A 55 0.86 -6.00 -8.10
CA ALA A 55 0.77 -7.36 -8.64
C ALA A 55 2.14 -8.07 -8.60
N ALA A 56 3.22 -7.38 -9.02
CA ALA A 56 4.56 -7.94 -9.03
C ALA A 56 5.07 -8.21 -7.59
N ILE A 57 4.79 -7.34 -6.63
CA ILE A 57 5.15 -7.52 -5.23
C ILE A 57 4.41 -8.72 -4.64
N ARG A 58 3.10 -8.88 -4.91
CA ARG A 58 2.34 -10.05 -4.46
C ARG A 58 2.91 -11.36 -5.02
N ASP A 59 3.21 -11.38 -6.31
CA ASP A 59 3.79 -12.57 -6.93
C ASP A 59 5.14 -12.93 -6.31
N ALA A 60 6.05 -11.98 -6.21
CA ALA A 60 7.37 -12.17 -5.58
C ALA A 60 7.27 -12.56 -4.10
N SER A 61 6.30 -12.01 -3.37
CA SER A 61 6.12 -12.29 -1.94
C SER A 61 5.66 -13.72 -1.63
N SER A 62 5.15 -14.45 -2.62
CA SER A 62 4.64 -15.82 -2.44
C SER A 62 5.69 -16.80 -1.91
N ILE A 63 6.97 -16.53 -2.13
CA ILE A 63 8.09 -17.36 -1.67
C ILE A 63 8.68 -16.92 -0.34
N LEU A 64 8.27 -15.78 0.19
CA LEU A 64 8.78 -15.27 1.46
C LEU A 64 8.42 -16.19 2.62
N LYS A 65 9.27 -16.18 3.65
CA LYS A 65 9.00 -16.82 4.93
C LYS A 65 8.63 -15.74 5.94
N SER A 66 7.70 -16.07 6.82
CA SER A 66 7.32 -15.19 7.94
C SER A 66 8.39 -15.09 9.03
N TYR A 67 9.22 -16.14 9.15
CA TYR A 67 10.29 -16.20 10.14
C TYR A 67 11.53 -15.43 9.68
N HIS A 68 11.96 -14.48 10.52
CA HIS A 68 13.18 -13.69 10.35
C HIS A 68 14.32 -14.26 11.19
N SER A 69 15.26 -14.97 10.56
CA SER A 69 16.29 -15.76 11.23
C SER A 69 17.32 -14.96 12.06
N VAL A 70 17.53 -13.67 11.73
CA VAL A 70 18.46 -12.82 12.48
C VAL A 70 17.82 -12.27 13.76
N LEU A 71 16.52 -11.94 13.69
CA LEU A 71 15.76 -11.43 14.83
C LEU A 71 15.10 -12.54 15.64
N ASP A 72 15.15 -13.78 15.17
CA ASP A 72 14.52 -14.95 15.78
C ASP A 72 13.02 -14.73 16.05
N VAL A 73 12.30 -14.21 15.06
CA VAL A 73 10.88 -13.82 15.15
C VAL A 73 10.11 -14.37 13.96
N ASP A 74 8.98 -15.02 14.20
CA ASP A 74 7.92 -15.19 13.20
C ASP A 74 6.88 -14.08 13.38
N ILE A 75 6.73 -13.23 12.37
CA ILE A 75 5.86 -12.05 12.46
C ILE A 75 4.39 -12.43 12.73
N PHE A 76 3.92 -13.57 12.24
CA PHE A 76 2.54 -14.01 12.43
C PHE A 76 2.26 -14.72 13.75
N GLU A 77 3.26 -14.88 14.61
CA GLU A 77 3.06 -15.18 16.03
C GLU A 77 2.66 -13.93 16.84
N HIS A 78 2.94 -12.73 16.31
CA HIS A 78 2.75 -11.46 17.00
C HIS A 78 1.67 -10.55 16.39
N CYS A 79 1.41 -10.67 15.09
CA CYS A 79 0.41 -9.85 14.41
C CYS A 79 -0.34 -10.64 13.34
N GLN A 80 -1.54 -10.18 13.03
CA GLN A 80 -2.41 -10.76 12.00
C GLN A 80 -2.69 -9.72 10.93
N GLY A 81 -2.76 -10.16 9.68
CA GLY A 81 -3.03 -9.26 8.57
C GLY A 81 -3.85 -9.89 7.46
N VAL A 82 -4.40 -9.04 6.62
CA VAL A 82 -5.12 -9.42 5.41
C VAL A 82 -4.57 -8.68 4.20
N ASP A 83 -4.76 -9.22 3.02
CA ASP A 83 -4.59 -8.49 1.76
C ASP A 83 -5.97 -7.97 1.34
N ALA A 84 -6.14 -6.66 1.38
CA ALA A 84 -7.39 -5.99 1.05
C ALA A 84 -7.61 -5.83 -0.47
N GLY A 85 -6.69 -6.32 -1.28
CA GLY A 85 -6.74 -6.16 -2.73
C GLY A 85 -6.20 -4.82 -3.20
N ASP A 86 -6.70 -4.35 -4.32
CA ASP A 86 -6.26 -3.09 -4.95
C ASP A 86 -7.38 -2.04 -4.90
N VAL A 87 -6.96 -0.78 -4.84
CA VAL A 87 -7.86 0.36 -5.04
C VAL A 87 -8.26 0.44 -6.51
N ASP A 88 -9.54 0.56 -6.78
CA ASP A 88 -10.08 0.82 -8.11
C ASP A 88 -9.76 2.26 -8.53
N ILE A 89 -8.62 2.47 -9.15
CA ILE A 89 -8.20 3.78 -9.67
C ILE A 89 -8.84 4.05 -11.04
N ILE A 90 -8.88 5.32 -11.46
CA ILE A 90 -9.37 5.70 -12.78
C ILE A 90 -8.17 6.13 -13.63
N PRO A 91 -7.73 5.32 -14.61
CA PRO A 91 -6.59 5.65 -15.45
C PRO A 91 -6.77 6.99 -16.18
N GLY A 92 -5.79 7.90 -16.04
CA GLY A 92 -5.84 9.22 -16.65
C GLY A 92 -6.55 10.30 -15.83
N TYR A 93 -7.23 9.93 -14.73
CA TYR A 93 -7.97 10.87 -13.87
C TYR A 93 -7.36 10.87 -12.47
N LEU A 94 -6.54 11.88 -12.21
CA LEU A 94 -5.75 11.95 -10.97
C LEU A 94 -6.61 12.26 -9.75
N ASP A 95 -7.45 13.30 -9.83
CA ASP A 95 -8.24 13.77 -8.68
C ASP A 95 -9.20 12.69 -8.19
N GLU A 96 -9.93 12.04 -9.10
CA GLU A 96 -10.87 10.96 -8.76
C GLU A 96 -10.13 9.72 -8.23
N SER A 97 -8.93 9.45 -8.74
CA SER A 97 -8.10 8.37 -8.20
C SER A 97 -7.62 8.69 -6.79
N PHE A 98 -7.24 9.94 -6.52
CA PHE A 98 -6.84 10.39 -5.18
C PHE A 98 -7.98 10.27 -4.17
N GLU A 99 -9.21 10.65 -4.55
CA GLU A 99 -10.39 10.46 -3.69
C GLU A 99 -10.61 8.99 -3.32
N ARG A 100 -10.45 8.08 -4.30
CA ARG A 100 -10.59 6.64 -4.05
C ARG A 100 -9.49 6.07 -3.17
N ILE A 101 -8.23 6.51 -3.37
CA ILE A 101 -7.10 6.10 -2.53
C ILE A 101 -7.33 6.56 -1.09
N GLU A 102 -7.68 7.83 -0.90
CA GLU A 102 -7.96 8.39 0.42
C GLU A 102 -9.10 7.64 1.12
N ALA A 103 -10.19 7.35 0.41
CA ALA A 103 -11.32 6.60 0.96
C ALA A 103 -10.94 5.16 1.35
N ALA A 104 -10.14 4.47 0.53
CA ALA A 104 -9.70 3.11 0.82
C ALA A 104 -8.79 3.06 2.06
N VAL A 105 -7.83 3.97 2.17
CA VAL A 105 -6.95 4.08 3.36
C VAL A 105 -7.77 4.44 4.60
N ALA A 106 -8.71 5.37 4.48
CA ALA A 106 -9.62 5.72 5.58
C ALA A 106 -10.46 4.51 6.04
N GLY A 107 -10.89 3.65 5.12
CA GLY A 107 -11.59 2.40 5.43
C GLY A 107 -10.74 1.45 6.27
N VAL A 108 -9.48 1.24 5.91
CA VAL A 108 -8.54 0.42 6.69
C VAL A 108 -8.34 0.99 8.09
N LEU A 109 -8.11 2.30 8.19
CA LEU A 109 -7.94 2.99 9.48
C LEU A 109 -9.22 2.93 10.35
N ALA A 110 -10.39 3.02 9.74
CA ALA A 110 -11.67 2.90 10.46
C ALA A 110 -11.90 1.49 11.02
N ALA A 111 -11.40 0.45 10.34
CA ALA A 111 -11.42 -0.93 10.82
C ALA A 111 -10.42 -1.19 11.97
N GLY A 112 -9.57 -0.20 12.31
CA GLY A 112 -8.56 -0.30 13.36
C GLY A 112 -7.26 -0.97 12.93
N ALA A 113 -7.10 -1.27 11.65
CA ALA A 113 -5.89 -1.87 11.10
C ALA A 113 -4.88 -0.81 10.62
N VAL A 114 -3.61 -1.16 10.65
CA VAL A 114 -2.54 -0.33 10.05
C VAL A 114 -2.50 -0.58 8.54
N PRO A 115 -2.65 0.45 7.69
CA PRO A 115 -2.50 0.28 6.25
C PRO A 115 -1.02 0.06 5.87
N VAL A 116 -0.76 -0.98 5.09
CA VAL A 116 0.53 -1.29 4.46
C VAL A 116 0.33 -1.18 2.96
N ILE A 117 0.81 -0.09 2.37
CA ILE A 117 0.50 0.25 0.98
C ILE A 117 1.58 -0.27 0.04
N MET A 118 1.16 -0.87 -1.07
CA MET A 118 2.02 -1.23 -2.19
C MET A 118 1.68 -0.31 -3.37
N GLY A 119 2.57 0.57 -3.74
CA GLY A 119 2.37 1.50 -4.85
C GLY A 119 2.88 0.96 -6.17
N GLY A 120 2.72 1.70 -7.05
CA GLY A 120 2.35 2.92 -7.69
C GLY A 120 3.47 3.96 -7.69
N ASP A 121 3.20 5.08 -8.35
CA ASP A 121 4.09 6.22 -8.28
C ASP A 121 3.93 6.96 -6.94
N HIS A 122 4.88 7.84 -6.59
CA HIS A 122 4.94 8.47 -5.27
C HIS A 122 3.82 9.48 -5.00
N SER A 123 3.08 9.92 -6.01
CA SER A 123 1.95 10.84 -5.79
C SER A 123 0.81 10.23 -4.95
N ILE A 124 0.72 8.90 -4.88
CA ILE A 124 -0.28 8.20 -4.05
C ILE A 124 -0.13 8.52 -2.57
N THR A 125 1.07 8.87 -2.11
CA THR A 125 1.33 9.19 -0.70
C THR A 125 0.56 10.44 -0.23
N LEU A 126 0.24 11.37 -1.11
CA LEU A 126 -0.55 12.56 -0.75
C LEU A 126 -1.96 12.19 -0.23
N PRO A 127 -2.81 11.44 -0.96
CA PRO A 127 -4.12 11.02 -0.44
C PRO A 127 -4.00 10.07 0.75
N GLU A 128 -2.95 9.26 0.85
CA GLU A 128 -2.68 8.41 2.02
C GLU A 128 -2.46 9.26 3.28
N LEU A 129 -1.59 10.26 3.21
CA LEU A 129 -1.33 11.18 4.32
C LEU A 129 -2.56 11.98 4.70
N ARG A 130 -3.39 12.39 3.73
CA ARG A 130 -4.67 13.06 4.00
C ARG A 130 -5.62 12.18 4.83
N ALA A 131 -5.73 10.89 4.49
CA ALA A 131 -6.54 9.95 5.26
C ALA A 131 -6.00 9.76 6.68
N VAL A 132 -4.68 9.60 6.84
CA VAL A 132 -4.02 9.44 8.13
C VAL A 132 -4.19 10.70 8.98
N ALA A 133 -3.97 11.89 8.42
CA ALA A 133 -4.13 13.16 9.13
C ALA A 133 -5.58 13.42 9.54
N LYS A 134 -6.55 13.06 8.72
CA LYS A 134 -7.98 13.15 9.11
C LYS A 134 -8.32 12.25 10.32
N ARG A 135 -7.66 11.11 10.45
CA ARG A 135 -7.91 10.14 11.53
C ARG A 135 -7.17 10.49 12.82
N HIS A 136 -5.91 10.97 12.71
CA HIS A 136 -5.01 11.10 13.84
C HIS A 136 -4.59 12.55 14.14
N GLY A 137 -4.93 13.52 13.29
CA GLY A 137 -4.37 14.87 13.31
C GLY A 137 -2.96 14.91 12.67
N PRO A 138 -2.19 15.97 12.90
CA PRO A 138 -0.83 16.08 12.37
C PRO A 138 0.05 14.92 12.81
N VAL A 139 0.78 14.32 11.88
CA VAL A 139 1.66 13.18 12.12
C VAL A 139 3.10 13.54 11.76
N ALA A 140 4.06 12.85 12.38
CA ALA A 140 5.45 12.87 11.94
C ALA A 140 5.63 11.86 10.81
N LEU A 141 6.38 12.25 9.77
CA LEU A 141 6.71 11.40 8.64
C LEU A 141 8.19 11.02 8.69
N LEU A 142 8.48 9.74 8.52
CA LEU A 142 9.83 9.25 8.26
C LEU A 142 9.89 8.80 6.78
N HIS A 143 10.66 9.54 5.98
CA HIS A 143 10.75 9.36 4.53
C HIS A 143 12.14 8.85 4.14
N PHE A 144 12.18 7.72 3.43
CA PHE A 144 13.40 7.14 2.85
C PHE A 144 13.30 7.20 1.33
N ASP A 145 13.95 8.17 0.73
CA ASP A 145 13.92 8.41 -0.71
C ASP A 145 15.22 9.09 -1.16
N ALA A 146 15.52 9.01 -2.45
CA ALA A 146 16.62 9.74 -3.08
C ALA A 146 16.28 11.22 -3.33
N HIS A 147 14.98 11.60 -3.25
CA HIS A 147 14.47 12.93 -3.52
C HIS A 147 13.64 13.44 -2.34
N SER A 148 13.46 14.76 -2.24
CA SER A 148 12.65 15.36 -1.18
C SER A 148 11.15 15.40 -1.49
N ASP A 149 10.79 15.42 -2.76
CA ASP A 149 9.44 15.53 -3.32
C ASP A 149 8.59 16.68 -2.72
N THR A 150 9.28 17.81 -2.52
CA THR A 150 8.74 19.06 -1.92
C THR A 150 8.56 20.17 -2.94
N GLY A 151 8.60 19.88 -4.24
CA GLY A 151 8.32 20.85 -5.30
C GLY A 151 6.89 21.39 -5.20
N ASP A 152 6.68 22.65 -5.57
CA ASP A 152 5.37 23.30 -5.57
C ASP A 152 4.55 22.95 -6.82
N ASP A 153 5.21 22.78 -7.97
CA ASP A 153 4.60 22.30 -9.20
C ASP A 153 5.57 21.45 -10.04
N PHE A 154 5.02 20.76 -11.05
CA PHE A 154 5.76 20.07 -12.09
C PHE A 154 5.02 20.22 -13.40
N PHE A 155 5.66 20.82 -14.41
CA PHE A 155 5.02 21.18 -15.70
C PHE A 155 3.76 22.07 -15.54
N GLY A 156 3.73 22.96 -14.55
CA GLY A 156 2.59 23.82 -14.25
C GLY A 156 1.40 23.07 -13.63
N LYS A 157 1.63 21.91 -13.01
CA LYS A 157 0.60 21.12 -12.32
C LYS A 157 1.00 20.86 -10.86
N PRO A 158 0.05 21.05 -9.92
CA PRO A 158 0.35 20.92 -8.49
C PRO A 158 0.59 19.48 -8.05
N TYR A 159 -0.12 18.52 -8.61
CA TYR A 159 -0.08 17.12 -8.17
C TYR A 159 0.75 16.25 -9.10
N ASN A 160 1.87 15.77 -8.56
CA ASN A 160 2.84 14.96 -9.27
C ASN A 160 3.66 14.16 -8.22
N HIS A 161 4.39 13.13 -8.64
CA HIS A 161 5.26 12.35 -7.75
C HIS A 161 6.33 13.21 -7.04
N GLY A 162 6.83 14.30 -7.64
CA GLY A 162 7.84 15.19 -7.04
C GLY A 162 7.27 16.33 -6.18
N THR A 163 5.94 16.42 -6.00
CA THR A 163 5.28 17.51 -5.25
C THR A 163 4.53 17.02 -4.02
N THR A 164 4.60 15.73 -3.75
CA THR A 164 3.78 15.03 -2.76
C THR A 164 3.79 15.71 -1.38
N PHE A 165 4.97 16.03 -0.87
CA PHE A 165 5.10 16.58 0.49
C PHE A 165 4.91 18.10 0.57
N HIS A 166 4.90 18.81 -0.55
CA HIS A 166 4.48 20.21 -0.57
C HIS A 166 2.98 20.35 -0.28
N TRP A 167 2.18 19.40 -0.79
CA TRP A 167 0.71 19.44 -0.72
C TRP A 167 0.11 18.55 0.39
N ALA A 168 0.95 17.84 1.16
CA ALA A 168 0.55 16.98 2.27
C ALA A 168 0.23 17.71 3.58
#